data_caa10359f61d14691ab5941fdc722d08
#
_entry.id   caa10359f61d14691ab5941fdc722d08
#
_cell.length_a   1.000
_cell.length_b   1.000
_cell.length_c   1.000
_cell.angle_alpha   90.00
_cell.angle_beta   90.00
_cell.angle_gamma   90.00
#
_symmetry.space_group_name_H-M   'P 1'
#
loop_
_entity.id
_entity.type
_entity.pdbx_description
1 polymer ?
#
loop_
_entity_poly.entity_id
_entity_poly.type
_entity_poly.pdbx_seq_one_letter_code
_entity_poly.pdbx_strand_id
1 'polypeptide(L)'
;MTDPVRIANCSGFFGDRMSAAREMVEGGPIDFLTGDWLAELTMLILARTQAKKPGAGYARTFVTQMEEVMGTCLDKGIKVVTNAGGLDPDNCAEAVAQVAQKLGLNPKIAYVQGDNLMPRMTDLLATDQLRHFETGEPIKEASFLTANAYFGCWGIVDALEQGADIVIT
;
A
#
# COMPACT_ATOMS: atom_id res chain seq x y z
N MET A 1 14.28 -4.28 -29.28
CA MET A 1 14.01 -3.24 -28.24
C MET A 1 12.76 -3.70 -27.54
N THR A 2 12.77 -3.81 -26.23
CA THR A 2 11.57 -4.10 -25.44
C THR A 2 10.67 -2.86 -25.47
N ASP A 3 9.36 -3.04 -25.61
CA ASP A 3 8.42 -1.93 -25.54
C ASP A 3 8.51 -1.25 -24.15
N PRO A 4 8.37 0.08 -24.08
CA PRO A 4 8.42 0.79 -22.82
C PRO A 4 7.23 0.42 -21.92
N VAL A 5 7.47 0.21 -20.63
CA VAL A 5 6.40 0.01 -19.63
C VAL A 5 5.80 1.38 -19.27
N ARG A 6 4.48 1.47 -19.29
CA ARG A 6 3.73 2.71 -19.02
C ARG A 6 3.09 2.61 -17.63
N ILE A 7 3.55 3.46 -16.73
CA ILE A 7 3.07 3.50 -15.35
C ILE A 7 2.36 4.82 -15.11
N ALA A 8 1.10 4.78 -14.71
CA ALA A 8 0.34 5.95 -14.30
C ALA A 8 0.17 6.00 -12.80
N ASN A 9 0.36 7.17 -12.21
CA ASN A 9 0.16 7.40 -10.78
C ASN A 9 -1.16 8.14 -10.52
N CYS A 10 -2.02 7.60 -9.66
CA CYS A 10 -3.34 8.16 -9.36
C CYS A 10 -3.45 8.81 -7.97
N SER A 11 -2.36 8.84 -7.19
CA SER A 11 -2.34 9.50 -5.89
C SER A 11 -0.94 9.94 -5.53
N GLY A 12 -0.79 11.14 -4.99
CA GLY A 12 0.47 11.66 -4.45
C GLY A 12 0.42 11.89 -2.94
N PHE A 13 -0.74 11.67 -2.29
CA PHE A 13 -0.90 11.77 -0.84
C PHE A 13 -2.26 11.20 -0.38
N PHE A 14 -2.37 10.94 0.90
CA PHE A 14 -3.64 10.52 1.52
C PHE A 14 -4.69 11.64 1.44
N GLY A 15 -5.70 11.47 0.62
CA GLY A 15 -6.75 12.46 0.39
C GLY A 15 -6.65 13.18 -0.94
N ASP A 16 -5.86 12.66 -1.87
CA ASP A 16 -5.82 13.14 -3.24
C ASP A 16 -7.15 12.91 -3.98
N ARG A 17 -7.24 13.43 -5.20
CA ARG A 17 -8.45 13.47 -6.02
C ARG A 17 -9.02 12.08 -6.29
N MET A 18 -10.28 11.86 -5.91
CA MET A 18 -10.95 10.56 -6.04
C MET A 18 -11.07 10.09 -7.49
N SER A 19 -11.29 11.02 -8.44
CA SER A 19 -11.44 10.71 -9.87
C SER A 19 -10.12 10.31 -10.55
N ALA A 20 -8.96 10.50 -9.90
CA ALA A 20 -7.65 10.32 -10.54
C ALA A 20 -7.42 8.89 -11.06
N ALA A 21 -7.85 7.87 -10.32
CA ALA A 21 -7.71 6.48 -10.78
C ALA A 21 -8.46 6.26 -12.10
N ARG A 22 -9.71 6.72 -12.19
CA ARG A 22 -10.52 6.62 -13.41
C ARG A 22 -9.90 7.41 -14.56
N GLU A 23 -9.46 8.63 -14.30
CA GLU A 23 -8.81 9.47 -15.32
C GLU A 23 -7.57 8.78 -15.91
N MET A 24 -6.77 8.10 -15.07
CA MET A 24 -5.59 7.38 -15.53
C MET A 24 -5.94 6.15 -16.39
N VAL A 25 -6.88 5.33 -15.95
CA VAL A 25 -7.23 4.09 -16.68
C VAL A 25 -8.04 4.37 -17.96
N GLU A 26 -8.73 5.51 -18.06
CA GLU A 26 -9.49 5.93 -19.24
C GLU A 26 -8.65 6.81 -20.19
N GLY A 27 -7.69 7.58 -19.66
CA GLY A 27 -6.97 8.64 -20.37
C GLY A 27 -5.95 8.18 -21.39
N GLY A 28 -5.59 6.90 -21.42
CA GLY A 28 -4.65 6.37 -22.40
C GLY A 28 -4.20 4.94 -22.09
N PRO A 29 -3.35 4.37 -22.95
CA PRO A 29 -2.82 3.04 -22.72
C PRO A 29 -1.78 3.07 -21.60
N ILE A 30 -2.05 2.36 -20.51
CA ILE A 30 -1.12 2.13 -19.40
C ILE A 30 -1.02 0.63 -19.11
N ASP A 31 0.11 0.21 -18.58
CA ASP A 31 0.37 -1.17 -18.19
C ASP A 31 0.19 -1.36 -16.68
N PHE A 32 0.50 -0.30 -15.92
CA PHE A 32 0.36 -0.28 -14.46
C PHE A 32 -0.34 0.99 -13.98
N LEU A 33 -1.24 0.81 -13.02
CA LEU A 33 -1.78 1.88 -12.18
C LEU A 33 -1.10 1.81 -10.81
N THR A 34 -0.52 2.91 -10.38
CA THR A 34 0.07 3.02 -9.03
C THR A 34 -0.51 4.21 -8.29
N GLY A 35 -0.31 4.25 -6.99
CA GLY A 35 -0.63 5.39 -6.15
C GLY A 35 0.28 5.42 -4.95
N ASP A 36 0.79 6.60 -4.63
CA ASP A 36 1.54 6.87 -3.40
C ASP A 36 0.60 7.53 -2.38
N TRP A 37 0.26 6.81 -1.34
CA TRP A 37 -0.69 7.21 -0.30
C TRP A 37 0.00 7.62 1.00
N LEU A 38 1.30 7.25 1.12
CA LEU A 38 1.98 7.28 2.40
C LEU A 38 2.97 8.43 2.52
N ALA A 39 2.97 8.99 3.71
CA ALA A 39 3.99 9.86 4.29
C ALA A 39 3.93 9.65 5.80
N GLU A 40 4.86 10.23 6.55
CA GLU A 40 4.89 10.13 8.02
C GLU A 40 3.57 10.61 8.64
N LEU A 41 2.99 11.69 8.09
CA LEU A 41 1.69 12.20 8.53
C LEU A 41 0.57 11.17 8.27
N THR A 42 0.58 10.51 7.12
CA THR A 42 -0.40 9.47 6.81
C THR A 42 -0.28 8.30 7.76
N MET A 43 0.93 7.82 8.02
CA MET A 43 1.17 6.74 8.97
C MET A 43 0.66 7.09 10.37
N LEU A 44 0.85 8.33 10.82
CA LEU A 44 0.28 8.83 12.08
C LEU A 44 -1.25 8.82 12.07
N ILE A 45 -1.88 9.24 10.97
CA ILE A 45 -3.35 9.23 10.82
C ILE A 45 -3.88 7.80 10.85
N LEU A 46 -3.24 6.89 10.14
CA LEU A 46 -3.61 5.48 10.09
C LEU A 46 -3.46 4.81 11.45
N ALA A 47 -2.36 5.08 12.19
CA ALA A 47 -2.15 4.58 13.54
C ALA A 47 -3.27 5.03 14.50
N ARG A 48 -3.63 6.30 14.46
CA ARG A 48 -4.72 6.84 15.28
C ARG A 48 -6.10 6.26 14.89
N THR A 49 -6.28 5.98 13.61
CA THR A 49 -7.50 5.36 13.10
C THR A 49 -7.60 3.91 13.55
N GLN A 50 -6.52 3.15 13.39
CA GLN A 50 -6.44 1.76 13.80
C GLN A 50 -6.61 1.58 15.32
N ALA A 51 -6.05 2.49 16.12
CA ALA A 51 -6.23 2.48 17.57
C ALA A 51 -7.71 2.63 17.99
N LYS A 52 -8.51 3.37 17.22
CA LYS A 52 -9.95 3.54 17.45
C LYS A 52 -10.80 2.43 16.83
N LYS A 53 -10.35 1.92 15.69
CA LYS A 53 -11.04 0.89 14.91
C LYS A 53 -9.99 -0.11 14.38
N PRO A 54 -9.77 -1.23 15.09
CA PRO A 54 -8.90 -2.31 14.61
C PRO A 54 -9.27 -2.75 13.19
N GLY A 55 -8.29 -3.03 12.37
CA GLY A 55 -8.49 -3.40 10.97
C GLY A 55 -8.77 -2.21 10.03
N ALA A 56 -8.44 -0.96 10.43
CA ALA A 56 -8.67 0.23 9.62
C ALA A 56 -7.38 1.06 9.41
N GLY A 57 -6.23 0.41 9.46
CA GLY A 57 -4.91 1.04 9.30
C GLY A 57 -4.47 1.25 7.85
N TYR A 58 -5.38 1.32 6.89
CA TYR A 58 -5.12 1.47 5.47
C TYR A 58 -5.87 2.65 4.83
N ALA A 59 -5.48 3.05 3.62
CA ALA A 59 -6.08 4.15 2.88
C ALA A 59 -7.43 3.72 2.26
N ARG A 60 -8.53 4.05 2.90
CA ARG A 60 -9.89 3.69 2.47
C ARG A 60 -10.28 4.27 1.12
N THR A 61 -9.72 5.43 0.76
CA THR A 61 -9.94 6.08 -0.54
C THR A 61 -9.48 5.19 -1.69
N PHE A 62 -8.41 4.42 -1.52
CA PHE A 62 -7.97 3.43 -2.49
C PHE A 62 -9.06 2.36 -2.75
N VAL A 63 -9.67 1.82 -1.70
CA VAL A 63 -10.75 0.82 -1.83
C VAL A 63 -11.93 1.38 -2.61
N THR A 64 -12.30 2.64 -2.35
CA THR A 64 -13.36 3.32 -3.12
C THR A 64 -12.98 3.50 -4.59
N GLN A 65 -11.72 3.87 -4.89
CA GLN A 65 -11.26 3.95 -6.27
C GLN A 65 -11.26 2.58 -6.96
N MET A 66 -10.91 1.50 -6.26
CA MET A 66 -10.98 0.15 -6.83
C MET A 66 -12.41 -0.25 -7.19
N GLU A 67 -13.42 0.19 -6.45
CA GLU A 67 -14.81 -0.04 -6.81
C GLU A 67 -15.18 0.58 -8.17
N GLU A 68 -14.56 1.72 -8.53
CA GLU A 68 -14.80 2.40 -9.81
C GLU A 68 -14.00 1.79 -10.98
N VAL A 69 -12.74 1.37 -10.75
CA VAL A 69 -11.82 1.10 -11.87
C VAL A 69 -11.39 -0.37 -12.00
N MET A 70 -11.68 -1.23 -11.02
CA MET A 70 -11.21 -2.62 -11.03
C MET A 70 -11.62 -3.39 -12.29
N GLY A 71 -12.88 -3.25 -12.72
CA GLY A 71 -13.36 -3.88 -13.96
C GLY A 71 -12.55 -3.43 -15.17
N THR A 72 -12.37 -2.12 -15.32
CA THR A 72 -11.58 -1.54 -16.42
C THR A 72 -10.13 -2.00 -16.38
N CYS A 73 -9.52 -2.09 -15.19
CA CYS A 73 -8.15 -2.60 -15.06
C CYS A 73 -8.05 -4.05 -15.53
N LEU A 74 -8.94 -4.92 -15.09
CA LEU A 74 -8.95 -6.32 -15.49
C LEU A 74 -9.20 -6.50 -17.00
N ASP A 75 -10.18 -5.79 -17.56
CA ASP A 75 -10.52 -5.85 -18.97
C ASP A 75 -9.36 -5.39 -19.88
N LYS A 76 -8.59 -4.41 -19.44
CA LYS A 76 -7.43 -3.86 -20.17
C LYS A 76 -6.10 -4.53 -19.79
N GLY A 77 -6.09 -5.47 -18.84
CA GLY A 77 -4.87 -6.11 -18.35
C GLY A 77 -3.94 -5.18 -17.56
N ILE A 78 -4.48 -4.08 -17.01
CA ILE A 78 -3.72 -3.12 -16.21
C ILE A 78 -3.49 -3.72 -14.82
N LYS A 79 -2.24 -3.81 -14.40
CA LYS A 79 -1.88 -4.23 -13.03
C LYS A 79 -1.93 -3.03 -12.08
N VAL A 80 -2.38 -3.27 -10.85
CA VAL A 80 -2.44 -2.25 -9.80
C VAL A 80 -1.38 -2.54 -8.74
N VAL A 81 -0.52 -1.57 -8.44
CA VAL A 81 0.52 -1.69 -7.40
C VAL A 81 0.47 -0.44 -6.52
N THR A 82 0.28 -0.61 -5.22
CA THR A 82 0.03 0.53 -4.32
C THR A 82 0.57 0.31 -2.92
N ASN A 83 0.96 1.38 -2.24
CA ASN A 83 1.28 1.40 -0.81
C ASN A 83 0.06 1.76 0.09
N ALA A 84 -1.15 1.70 -0.46
CA ALA A 84 -2.37 2.05 0.27
C ALA A 84 -2.68 1.14 1.48
N GLY A 85 -1.99 0.00 1.60
CA GLY A 85 -2.12 -0.90 2.75
C GLY A 85 -1.66 -0.27 4.06
N GLY A 86 -0.62 0.57 4.01
CA GLY A 86 -0.17 1.35 5.15
C GLY A 86 0.25 0.49 6.35
N LEU A 87 -0.50 0.53 7.44
CA LEU A 87 -0.26 -0.30 8.65
C LEU A 87 -1.03 -1.63 8.64
N ASP A 88 -1.84 -1.88 7.64
CA ASP A 88 -2.84 -2.97 7.66
C ASP A 88 -3.11 -3.50 6.23
N PRO A 89 -2.06 -3.95 5.52
CA PRO A 89 -2.17 -4.35 4.12
C PRO A 89 -3.06 -5.58 3.90
N ASP A 90 -3.15 -6.49 4.88
CA ASP A 90 -4.02 -7.67 4.84
C ASP A 90 -5.50 -7.27 4.90
N ASN A 91 -5.90 -6.39 5.83
CA ASN A 91 -7.27 -5.89 5.89
C ASN A 91 -7.61 -4.99 4.69
N CYS A 92 -6.63 -4.29 4.12
CA CYS A 92 -6.82 -3.57 2.85
C CYS A 92 -7.13 -4.56 1.70
N ALA A 93 -6.36 -5.63 1.59
CA ALA A 93 -6.57 -6.68 0.58
C ALA A 93 -7.94 -7.35 0.74
N GLU A 94 -8.36 -7.65 1.97
CA GLU A 94 -9.70 -8.18 2.25
C GLU A 94 -10.80 -7.21 1.83
N ALA A 95 -10.64 -5.91 2.12
CA ALA A 95 -11.61 -4.90 1.69
C ALA A 95 -11.71 -4.80 0.15
N VAL A 96 -10.58 -4.90 -0.55
CA VAL A 96 -10.55 -4.95 -2.02
C VAL A 96 -11.18 -6.24 -2.56
N ALA A 97 -10.97 -7.38 -1.90
CA ALA A 97 -11.61 -8.64 -2.26
C ALA A 97 -13.15 -8.58 -2.10
N GLN A 98 -13.64 -7.92 -1.06
CA GLN A 98 -15.08 -7.68 -0.88
C GLN A 98 -15.66 -6.80 -1.99
N VAL A 99 -14.92 -5.78 -2.44
CA VAL A 99 -15.31 -4.97 -3.61
C VAL A 99 -15.36 -5.85 -4.86
N ALA A 100 -14.35 -6.69 -5.10
CA ALA A 100 -14.34 -7.62 -6.24
C ALA A 100 -15.56 -8.55 -6.23
N GLN A 101 -15.87 -9.13 -5.07
CA GLN A 101 -17.06 -10.00 -4.91
C GLN A 101 -18.35 -9.24 -5.22
N LYS A 102 -18.50 -8.01 -4.71
CA LYS A 102 -19.66 -7.14 -4.97
C LYS A 102 -19.85 -6.87 -6.47
N LEU A 103 -18.73 -6.69 -7.19
CA LEU A 103 -18.72 -6.42 -8.63
C LEU A 103 -18.81 -7.70 -9.49
N GLY A 104 -18.80 -8.89 -8.90
CA GLY A 104 -18.76 -10.17 -9.63
C GLY A 104 -17.43 -10.42 -10.34
N LEU A 105 -16.35 -9.82 -9.86
CA LEU A 105 -15.00 -9.92 -10.41
C LEU A 105 -14.15 -10.90 -9.59
N ASN A 106 -13.08 -11.42 -10.20
CA ASN A 106 -12.20 -12.38 -9.54
C ASN A 106 -10.71 -12.06 -9.79
N PRO A 107 -10.21 -10.88 -9.37
CA PRO A 107 -8.80 -10.54 -9.48
C PRO A 107 -7.95 -11.40 -8.55
N LYS A 108 -6.70 -11.65 -8.93
CA LYS A 108 -5.68 -12.21 -8.05
C LYS A 108 -5.07 -11.06 -7.24
N ILE A 109 -5.44 -10.99 -5.95
CA ILE A 109 -4.97 -9.95 -5.04
C ILE A 109 -3.82 -10.53 -4.21
N ALA A 110 -2.71 -9.81 -4.13
CA ALA A 110 -1.58 -10.10 -3.26
C ALA A 110 -1.33 -8.90 -2.33
N TYR A 111 -0.77 -9.18 -1.15
CA TYR A 111 -0.28 -8.14 -0.26
C TYR A 111 1.11 -8.50 0.27
N VAL A 112 1.91 -7.47 0.56
CA VAL A 112 3.25 -7.59 1.15
C VAL A 112 3.19 -7.09 2.58
N GLN A 113 3.71 -7.87 3.52
CA GLN A 113 3.76 -7.52 4.94
C GLN A 113 5.08 -7.95 5.57
N GLY A 114 5.33 -7.49 6.80
CA GLY A 114 6.53 -7.83 7.56
C GLY A 114 7.38 -6.61 7.90
N ASP A 115 7.00 -5.44 7.39
CA ASP A 115 7.63 -4.14 7.64
C ASP A 115 7.37 -3.61 9.06
N ASN A 116 6.30 -4.03 9.71
CA ASN A 116 5.90 -3.58 11.05
C ASN A 116 6.90 -4.07 12.12
N LEU A 117 7.68 -3.16 12.65
CA LEU A 117 8.68 -3.42 13.69
C LEU A 117 8.13 -3.28 15.11
N MET A 118 6.90 -2.78 15.30
CA MET A 118 6.34 -2.56 16.64
C MET A 118 6.42 -3.79 17.57
N PRO A 119 6.13 -5.02 17.10
CA PRO A 119 6.26 -6.22 17.94
C PRO A 119 7.70 -6.52 18.38
N ARG A 120 8.69 -5.96 17.70
CA ARG A 120 10.13 -6.18 17.96
C ARG A 120 10.83 -5.00 18.64
N MET A 121 10.10 -3.90 18.90
CA MET A 121 10.72 -2.66 19.38
C MET A 121 11.49 -2.85 20.69
N THR A 122 10.95 -3.62 21.63
CA THR A 122 11.63 -3.91 22.91
C THR A 122 12.99 -4.56 22.69
N ASP A 123 13.06 -5.57 21.84
CA ASP A 123 14.30 -6.28 21.56
C ASP A 123 15.28 -5.41 20.77
N LEU A 124 14.78 -4.65 19.80
CA LEU A 124 15.62 -3.76 18.99
C LEU A 124 16.25 -2.64 19.82
N LEU A 125 15.54 -2.09 20.78
CA LEU A 125 16.05 -1.08 21.72
C LEU A 125 17.09 -1.71 22.69
N ALA A 126 16.81 -2.91 23.20
CA ALA A 126 17.70 -3.58 24.15
C ALA A 126 19.04 -4.00 23.51
N THR A 127 19.07 -4.24 22.20
CA THR A 127 20.27 -4.69 21.46
C THR A 127 21.05 -3.54 20.81
N ASP A 128 20.71 -2.28 21.06
CA ASP A 128 21.34 -1.08 20.46
C ASP A 128 21.36 -1.09 18.92
N GLN A 129 20.38 -1.75 18.32
CA GLN A 129 20.25 -1.83 16.85
C GLN A 129 19.58 -0.60 16.24
N LEU A 130 18.90 0.21 17.03
CA LEU A 130 18.22 1.42 16.58
C LEU A 130 19.05 2.66 16.94
N ARG A 131 19.53 3.34 15.92
CA ARG A 131 20.32 4.56 16.06
C ARG A 131 19.72 5.68 15.22
N HIS A 132 19.84 6.89 15.76
CA HIS A 132 19.45 8.08 15.00
C HIS A 132 20.31 8.19 13.74
N PHE A 133 19.68 8.34 12.61
CA PHE A 133 20.32 8.29 11.30
C PHE A 133 21.47 9.31 11.14
N GLU A 134 21.26 10.55 11.60
CA GLU A 134 22.25 11.62 11.43
C GLU A 134 23.32 11.63 12.51
N THR A 135 22.95 11.36 13.77
CA THR A 135 23.87 11.52 14.90
C THR A 135 24.56 10.23 15.32
N GLY A 136 24.02 9.06 14.90
CA GLY A 136 24.50 7.75 15.35
C GLY A 136 24.19 7.43 16.82
N GLU A 137 23.52 8.34 17.54
CA GLU A 137 23.15 8.14 18.94
C GLU A 137 22.09 7.04 19.07
N PRO A 138 22.14 6.21 20.11
CA PRO A 138 21.09 5.24 20.38
C PRO A 138 19.72 5.95 20.54
N ILE A 139 18.69 5.37 19.94
CA ILE A 139 17.32 5.82 20.18
C ILE A 139 16.96 5.43 21.61
N LYS A 140 16.68 6.43 22.44
CA LYS A 140 16.26 6.22 23.83
C LYS A 140 14.82 5.73 23.86
N GLU A 141 14.44 5.09 24.97
CA GLU A 141 13.07 4.67 25.20
C GLU A 141 12.11 5.84 24.97
N ALA A 142 11.17 5.65 24.03
CA ALA A 142 10.17 6.61 23.63
C ALA A 142 8.84 5.89 23.40
N SER A 143 7.76 6.65 23.49
CA SER A 143 6.45 6.11 23.12
C SER A 143 6.31 6.13 21.61
N PHE A 144 6.47 4.97 20.97
CA PHE A 144 6.29 4.80 19.53
C PHE A 144 4.82 4.56 19.20
N LEU A 145 4.32 5.21 18.17
CA LEU A 145 2.99 4.93 17.60
C LEU A 145 3.07 3.95 16.44
N THR A 146 4.13 4.06 15.63
CA THR A 146 4.46 3.17 14.54
C THR A 146 5.96 3.01 14.43
N ALA A 147 6.40 1.88 13.90
CA ALA A 147 7.78 1.64 13.51
C ALA A 147 7.76 0.67 12.33
N ASN A 148 8.19 1.13 11.17
CA ASN A 148 8.12 0.37 9.93
C ASN A 148 9.47 0.38 9.21
N ALA A 149 9.79 -0.71 8.52
CA ALA A 149 10.96 -0.85 7.68
C ALA A 149 10.59 -0.72 6.19
N TYR A 150 11.46 -0.08 5.41
CA TYR A 150 11.32 -0.10 3.95
C TYR A 150 11.90 -1.39 3.39
N PHE A 151 11.10 -2.17 2.67
CA PHE A 151 11.49 -3.50 2.15
C PHE A 151 12.04 -3.47 0.72
N GLY A 152 11.85 -2.36 0.00
CA GLY A 152 12.10 -2.33 -1.44
C GLY A 152 11.06 -3.09 -2.24
N CYS A 153 11.41 -3.56 -3.44
CA CYS A 153 10.42 -4.02 -4.42
C CYS A 153 10.28 -5.55 -4.55
N TRP A 154 11.09 -6.36 -3.88
CA TRP A 154 11.13 -7.80 -4.16
C TRP A 154 9.83 -8.54 -3.87
N GLY A 155 9.11 -8.16 -2.83
CA GLY A 155 7.78 -8.73 -2.56
C GLY A 155 6.76 -8.39 -3.65
N ILE A 156 6.86 -7.19 -4.23
CA ILE A 156 6.03 -6.77 -5.37
C ILE A 156 6.38 -7.58 -6.62
N VAL A 157 7.67 -7.76 -6.90
CA VAL A 157 8.15 -8.56 -8.04
C VAL A 157 7.63 -9.99 -7.93
N ASP A 158 7.80 -10.64 -6.78
CA ASP A 158 7.33 -12.00 -6.54
C ASP A 158 5.81 -12.14 -6.72
N ALA A 159 5.03 -11.19 -6.20
CA ALA A 159 3.59 -11.17 -6.38
C ALA A 159 3.17 -11.06 -7.87
N LEU A 160 3.83 -10.17 -8.62
CA LEU A 160 3.56 -9.96 -10.05
C LEU A 160 3.97 -11.17 -10.88
N GLU A 161 5.12 -11.80 -10.60
CA GLU A 161 5.57 -13.02 -11.26
C GLU A 161 4.62 -14.20 -11.01
N GLN A 162 3.99 -14.25 -9.85
CA GLN A 162 2.93 -15.19 -9.55
C GLN A 162 1.58 -14.83 -10.20
N GLY A 163 1.51 -13.74 -10.95
CA GLY A 163 0.35 -13.32 -11.73
C GLY A 163 -0.68 -12.50 -10.97
N ALA A 164 -0.30 -11.81 -9.88
CA ALA A 164 -1.20 -10.90 -9.20
C ALA A 164 -1.71 -9.80 -10.15
N ASP A 165 -2.99 -9.44 -10.01
CA ASP A 165 -3.62 -8.31 -10.70
C ASP A 165 -3.53 -7.04 -9.85
N ILE A 166 -3.60 -7.21 -8.53
CA ILE A 166 -3.53 -6.12 -7.55
C ILE A 166 -2.51 -6.51 -6.48
N VAL A 167 -1.52 -5.65 -6.26
CA VAL A 167 -0.49 -5.80 -5.22
C VAL A 167 -0.59 -4.63 -4.24
N ILE A 168 -0.77 -4.93 -2.97
CA ILE A 168 -0.95 -3.97 -1.89
C ILE A 168 0.23 -4.08 -0.92
N THR A 169 0.87 -2.95 -0.61
CA THR A 169 1.97 -2.87 0.35
C THR A 169 1.68 -1.87 1.45
#